data_137bc90b903925b98969caf391012002
#
_entry.id   137bc90b903925b98969caf391012002
#
_cell.length_a   1.000
_cell.length_b   1.000
_cell.length_c   1.000
_cell.angle_alpha   90.00
_cell.angle_beta   90.00
_cell.angle_gamma   90.00
#
_symmetry.space_group_name_H-M   'P 1'
#
loop_
_entity.id
_entity.type
_entity.pdbx_description
1 polymer ?
#
loop_
_entity_poly.entity_id
_entity_poly.type
_entity_poly.pdbx_seq_one_letter_code
_entity_poly.pdbx_strand_id
1 'polypeptide(L)'
;MPRGSIILGVDLLPIRPIPNVKTLVHDITTDECRTALKREMQTWKADVVLCDGAPNVGTAYKKDAYEQNEIALHALRVATQHLKKGGTFVTKVYRSQDYNSLMWVIQQFFEEHQAVKPASSRSQSAEIFVVGRNYKAPDFIDSRMLEPKHAFQQNYDIEGAQKGLSIFHKKYEQHNKRHRQGYADDLGMSLSRVAKV
;
A
#
# COMPACT_ATOMS: atom_id res chain seq x y z
N MET A 1 -3.34 -21.69 8.98
CA MET A 1 -2.18 -21.39 8.14
C MET A 1 -1.42 -22.67 7.83
N PRO A 2 -0.75 -22.78 6.68
CA PRO A 2 0.11 -23.94 6.39
C PRO A 2 1.21 -24.10 7.44
N ARG A 3 1.65 -25.35 7.68
CA ARG A 3 2.80 -25.60 8.57
C ARG A 3 4.05 -24.91 8.00
N GLY A 4 4.80 -24.21 8.83
CA GLY A 4 6.00 -23.48 8.42
C GLY A 4 5.75 -22.03 7.95
N SER A 5 4.52 -21.51 8.09
CA SER A 5 4.24 -20.09 7.83
C SER A 5 5.03 -19.20 8.79
N ILE A 6 5.61 -18.12 8.23
CA ILE A 6 6.25 -17.05 9.00
C ILE A 6 5.23 -15.95 9.20
N ILE A 7 5.04 -15.51 10.45
CA ILE A 7 4.15 -14.41 10.80
C ILE A 7 5.00 -13.36 11.52
N LEU A 8 5.00 -12.13 10.99
CA LEU A 8 5.63 -10.98 11.60
C LEU A 8 4.54 -9.98 12.03
N GLY A 9 4.55 -9.60 13.29
CA GLY A 9 3.73 -8.53 13.83
C GLY A 9 4.58 -7.27 14.09
N VAL A 10 4.05 -6.10 13.76
CA VAL A 10 4.68 -4.81 14.03
C VAL A 10 3.70 -3.92 14.74
N ASP A 11 4.11 -3.31 15.83
CA ASP A 11 3.32 -2.34 16.60
C ASP A 11 4.25 -1.31 17.24
N LEU A 12 3.74 -0.15 17.59
CA LEU A 12 4.45 0.85 18.39
C LEU A 12 4.69 0.37 19.82
N LEU A 13 3.80 -0.48 20.32
CA LEU A 13 3.86 -1.05 21.66
C LEU A 13 4.21 -2.54 21.61
N PRO A 14 4.80 -3.09 22.68
CA PRO A 14 5.06 -4.52 22.77
C PRO A 14 3.78 -5.35 22.66
N ILE A 15 3.71 -6.22 21.67
CA ILE A 15 2.61 -7.18 21.49
C ILE A 15 2.81 -8.33 22.48
N ARG A 16 1.75 -8.75 23.17
CA ARG A 16 1.79 -9.97 24.00
C ARG A 16 2.22 -11.15 23.15
N PRO A 17 3.07 -12.05 23.69
CA PRO A 17 3.54 -13.21 22.94
C PRO A 17 2.39 -14.04 22.34
N ILE A 18 2.45 -14.24 21.04
CA ILE A 18 1.51 -15.08 20.29
C ILE A 18 2.29 -16.28 19.74
N PRO A 19 1.85 -17.54 19.95
CA PRO A 19 2.55 -18.69 19.44
C PRO A 19 2.82 -18.61 17.93
N ASN A 20 4.05 -18.88 17.52
CA ASN A 20 4.51 -18.85 16.12
C ASN A 20 4.44 -17.47 15.44
N VAL A 21 4.38 -16.38 16.20
CA VAL A 21 4.45 -15.02 15.70
C VAL A 21 5.72 -14.35 16.23
N LYS A 22 6.52 -13.79 15.35
CA LYS A 22 7.62 -12.90 15.72
C LYS A 22 7.10 -11.47 15.73
N THR A 23 7.34 -10.74 16.82
CA THR A 23 6.86 -9.37 17.00
C THR A 23 8.02 -8.39 17.01
N LEU A 24 7.82 -7.23 16.42
CA LEU A 24 8.74 -6.11 16.35
C LEU A 24 8.07 -4.87 16.93
N VAL A 25 8.81 -4.11 17.73
CA VAL A 25 8.35 -2.81 18.27
C VAL A 25 8.97 -1.73 17.42
N HIS A 26 8.21 -1.23 16.46
CA HIS A 26 8.65 -0.20 15.52
C HIS A 26 7.49 0.65 15.02
N ASP A 27 7.81 1.87 14.60
CA ASP A 27 6.89 2.75 13.87
C ASP A 27 6.96 2.45 12.37
N ILE A 28 5.83 2.06 11.74
CA ILE A 28 5.76 1.72 10.31
C ILE A 28 6.06 2.90 9.39
N THR A 29 6.03 4.13 9.91
CA THR A 29 6.33 5.34 9.15
C THR A 29 7.83 5.54 8.93
N THR A 30 8.68 4.85 9.71
CA THR A 30 10.13 5.06 9.77
C THR A 30 10.92 4.12 8.85
N ASP A 31 12.15 4.54 8.51
CA ASP A 31 13.10 3.71 7.76
C ASP A 31 13.66 2.57 8.61
N GLU A 32 13.74 2.75 9.93
CA GLU A 32 14.15 1.75 10.89
C GLU A 32 13.23 0.53 10.86
N CYS A 33 11.92 0.76 10.81
CA CYS A 33 10.93 -0.32 10.68
C CYS A 33 11.15 -1.10 9.38
N ARG A 34 11.33 -0.41 8.25
CA ARG A 34 11.56 -1.05 6.95
C ARG A 34 12.85 -1.88 6.95
N THR A 35 13.90 -1.35 7.57
CA THR A 35 15.19 -2.06 7.72
C THR A 35 15.04 -3.30 8.60
N ALA A 36 14.32 -3.18 9.73
CA ALA A 36 14.04 -4.31 10.60
C ALA A 36 13.24 -5.41 9.89
N LEU A 37 12.17 -5.04 9.18
CA LEU A 37 11.37 -5.98 8.39
C LEU A 37 12.21 -6.68 7.32
N LYS A 38 13.04 -5.93 6.58
CA LYS A 38 13.94 -6.51 5.57
C LYS A 38 14.91 -7.52 6.18
N ARG A 39 15.47 -7.23 7.35
CA ARG A 39 16.36 -8.15 8.07
C ARG A 39 15.64 -9.44 8.49
N GLU A 40 14.41 -9.32 8.99
CA GLU A 40 13.63 -10.48 9.43
C GLU A 40 13.14 -11.33 8.26
N MET A 41 12.72 -10.71 7.19
CA MET A 41 12.23 -11.41 6.00
C MET A 41 13.34 -11.94 5.11
N GLN A 42 14.57 -11.39 5.19
CA GLN A 42 15.70 -11.78 4.35
C GLN A 42 15.31 -11.79 2.85
N THR A 43 15.29 -12.97 2.22
CA THR A 43 14.90 -13.18 0.81
C THR A 43 13.42 -13.53 0.63
N TRP A 44 12.69 -13.78 1.73
CA TRP A 44 11.28 -14.15 1.67
C TRP A 44 10.41 -12.95 1.28
N LYS A 45 9.33 -13.25 0.56
CA LYS A 45 8.27 -12.30 0.24
C LYS A 45 6.99 -12.71 0.94
N ALA A 46 6.21 -11.74 1.36
CA ALA A 46 4.94 -11.96 2.03
C ALA A 46 3.85 -12.36 1.01
N ASP A 47 3.02 -13.33 1.37
CA ASP A 47 1.79 -13.64 0.65
C ASP A 47 0.71 -12.60 0.93
N VAL A 48 0.67 -12.11 2.18
CA VAL A 48 -0.35 -11.17 2.65
C VAL A 48 0.29 -10.16 3.60
N VAL A 49 -0.10 -8.90 3.44
CA VAL A 49 0.18 -7.81 4.39
C VAL A 49 -1.16 -7.27 4.90
N LEU A 50 -1.33 -7.27 6.23
CA LEU A 50 -2.53 -6.76 6.90
C LEU A 50 -2.16 -5.53 7.73
N CYS A 51 -2.95 -4.48 7.66
CA CYS A 51 -2.81 -3.30 8.51
C CYS A 51 -4.15 -2.90 9.12
N ASP A 52 -4.23 -3.02 10.44
CA ASP A 52 -5.33 -2.49 11.25
C ASP A 52 -4.87 -1.33 12.15
N GLY A 53 -3.69 -0.78 11.88
CA GLY A 53 -3.13 0.35 12.61
C GLY A 53 -4.07 1.54 12.63
N ALA A 54 -4.13 2.25 13.76
CA ALA A 54 -4.92 3.44 13.93
C ALA A 54 -4.09 4.53 14.64
N PRO A 55 -4.32 5.81 14.33
CA PRO A 55 -3.74 6.90 15.09
C PRO A 55 -4.36 6.95 16.50
N ASN A 56 -3.75 7.73 17.38
CA ASN A 56 -4.38 8.07 18.65
C ASN A 56 -5.57 9.00 18.37
N VAL A 57 -6.76 8.41 18.30
CA VAL A 57 -8.01 9.09 17.94
C VAL A 57 -8.63 9.82 19.15
N GLY A 58 -9.36 10.88 18.89
CA GLY A 58 -10.22 11.53 19.90
C GLY A 58 -10.19 13.05 19.93
N THR A 59 -9.55 13.72 18.98
CA THR A 59 -9.48 15.18 18.96
C THR A 59 -10.40 15.84 17.94
N ALA A 60 -10.44 15.35 16.70
CA ALA A 60 -11.34 15.83 15.66
C ALA A 60 -11.41 14.80 14.53
N TYR A 61 -12.62 14.41 14.14
CA TYR A 61 -12.85 13.39 13.10
C TYR A 61 -12.06 13.61 11.79
N LYS A 62 -11.98 14.86 11.30
CA LYS A 62 -11.25 15.17 10.06
C LYS A 62 -9.76 14.89 10.18
N LYS A 63 -9.16 15.24 11.33
CA LYS A 63 -7.76 14.99 11.63
C LYS A 63 -7.51 13.50 11.78
N ASP A 64 -8.33 12.82 12.57
CA ASP A 64 -8.23 11.39 12.81
C ASP A 64 -8.36 10.59 11.51
N ALA A 65 -9.26 11.01 10.60
CA ALA A 65 -9.44 10.36 9.31
C ALA A 65 -8.26 10.59 8.35
N TYR A 66 -7.66 11.77 8.36
CA TYR A 66 -6.44 12.04 7.58
C TYR A 66 -5.27 11.18 8.09
N GLU A 67 -5.00 11.19 9.39
CA GLU A 67 -3.92 10.40 10.01
C GLU A 67 -4.11 8.90 9.78
N GLN A 68 -5.37 8.40 9.82
CA GLN A 68 -5.66 7.01 9.47
C GLN A 68 -5.27 6.67 8.03
N ASN A 69 -5.56 7.54 7.08
CA ASN A 69 -5.21 7.31 5.69
C ASN A 69 -3.70 7.46 5.43
N GLU A 70 -3.00 8.30 6.21
CA GLU A 70 -1.52 8.33 6.21
C GLU A 70 -0.94 6.99 6.66
N ILE A 71 -1.44 6.42 7.76
CA ILE A 71 -1.01 5.08 8.24
C ILE A 71 -1.26 4.03 7.16
N ALA A 72 -2.43 4.04 6.51
CA ALA A 72 -2.74 3.12 5.41
C ALA A 72 -1.77 3.27 4.23
N LEU A 73 -1.35 4.49 3.90
CA LEU A 73 -0.37 4.76 2.84
C LEU A 73 1.03 4.27 3.23
N HIS A 74 1.46 4.48 4.48
CA HIS A 74 2.71 3.92 4.99
C HIS A 74 2.70 2.39 5.00
N ALA A 75 1.59 1.77 5.39
CA ALA A 75 1.41 0.32 5.32
C ALA A 75 1.48 -0.18 3.86
N LEU A 76 0.90 0.55 2.90
CA LEU A 76 1.02 0.26 1.47
C LEU A 76 2.48 0.35 1.01
N ARG A 77 3.24 1.34 1.48
CA ARG A 77 4.67 1.47 1.19
C ARG A 77 5.46 0.25 1.69
N VAL A 78 5.18 -0.22 2.90
CA VAL A 78 5.75 -1.47 3.43
C VAL A 78 5.33 -2.66 2.58
N ALA A 79 4.05 -2.74 2.20
CA ALA A 79 3.53 -3.82 1.37
C ALA A 79 4.21 -3.89 0.00
N THR A 80 4.43 -2.76 -0.68
CA THR A 80 5.09 -2.73 -2.00
C THR A 80 6.54 -3.23 -1.95
N GLN A 81 7.21 -3.13 -0.81
CA GLN A 81 8.58 -3.61 -0.62
C GLN A 81 8.67 -5.11 -0.30
N HIS A 82 7.62 -5.66 0.32
CA HIS A 82 7.67 -6.99 0.92
C HIS A 82 6.73 -8.01 0.30
N LEU A 83 5.64 -7.60 -0.37
CA LEU A 83 4.74 -8.53 -1.04
C LEU A 83 5.42 -9.23 -2.22
N LYS A 84 5.08 -10.51 -2.42
CA LYS A 84 5.33 -11.20 -3.68
C LYS A 84 4.37 -10.73 -4.76
N LYS A 85 4.72 -10.91 -6.02
CA LYS A 85 3.78 -10.75 -7.15
C LYS A 85 2.56 -11.65 -6.92
N GLY A 86 1.36 -11.14 -7.17
CA GLY A 86 0.10 -11.83 -6.86
C GLY A 86 -0.32 -11.80 -5.39
N GLY A 87 0.47 -11.17 -4.50
CA GLY A 87 0.15 -11.06 -3.08
C GLY A 87 -1.06 -10.17 -2.79
N THR A 88 -1.52 -10.20 -1.55
CA THR A 88 -2.71 -9.48 -1.08
C THR A 88 -2.35 -8.44 -0.02
N PHE A 89 -2.93 -7.27 -0.12
CA PHE A 89 -2.85 -6.19 0.86
C PHE A 89 -4.23 -5.89 1.43
N VAL A 90 -4.32 -5.73 2.74
CA VAL A 90 -5.54 -5.33 3.42
C VAL A 90 -5.22 -4.22 4.40
N THR A 91 -5.95 -3.12 4.35
CA THR A 91 -5.76 -2.01 5.30
C THR A 91 -7.08 -1.41 5.73
N LYS A 92 -7.15 -1.02 7.00
CA LYS A 92 -8.24 -0.19 7.52
C LYS A 92 -8.08 1.23 7.01
N VAL A 93 -9.18 1.83 6.59
CA VAL A 93 -9.25 3.24 6.16
C VAL A 93 -10.52 3.89 6.70
N TYR A 94 -10.51 5.21 6.81
CA TYR A 94 -11.73 5.98 7.05
C TYR A 94 -12.22 6.64 5.77
N ARG A 95 -13.52 6.67 5.57
CA ARG A 95 -14.13 7.45 4.49
C ARG A 95 -13.97 8.93 4.80
N SER A 96 -12.96 9.53 4.18
CA SER A 96 -12.61 10.94 4.30
C SER A 96 -12.47 11.57 2.92
N GLN A 97 -12.10 12.82 2.91
CA GLN A 97 -11.80 13.55 1.68
C GLN A 97 -10.67 12.89 0.87
N ASP A 98 -9.68 12.30 1.55
CA ASP A 98 -8.48 11.68 0.94
C ASP A 98 -8.71 10.22 0.50
N TYR A 99 -9.89 9.66 0.81
CA TYR A 99 -10.22 8.28 0.49
C TYR A 99 -10.08 7.94 -1.00
N ASN A 100 -10.58 8.79 -1.88
CA ASN A 100 -10.51 8.54 -3.32
C ASN A 100 -9.07 8.56 -3.84
N SER A 101 -8.22 9.43 -3.29
CA SER A 101 -6.80 9.48 -3.65
C SER A 101 -6.07 8.21 -3.20
N LEU A 102 -6.33 7.74 -1.99
CA LEU A 102 -5.78 6.47 -1.49
C LEU A 102 -6.23 5.30 -2.35
N MET A 103 -7.51 5.22 -2.70
CA MET A 103 -8.04 4.17 -3.58
C MET A 103 -7.37 4.19 -4.95
N TRP A 104 -7.16 5.37 -5.53
CA TRP A 104 -6.46 5.52 -6.79
C TRP A 104 -5.00 5.01 -6.69
N VAL A 105 -4.29 5.34 -5.60
CA VAL A 105 -2.92 4.84 -5.38
C VAL A 105 -2.91 3.32 -5.28
N ILE A 106 -3.83 2.71 -4.52
CA ILE A 106 -3.94 1.25 -4.38
C ILE A 106 -4.17 0.59 -5.76
N GLN A 107 -5.03 1.17 -6.59
CA GLN A 107 -5.32 0.68 -7.94
C GLN A 107 -4.07 0.61 -8.84
N GLN A 108 -3.07 1.48 -8.63
CA GLN A 108 -1.83 1.41 -9.41
C GLN A 108 -1.04 0.13 -9.12
N PHE A 109 -1.14 -0.41 -7.91
CA PHE A 109 -0.33 -1.54 -7.44
C PHE A 109 -1.02 -2.89 -7.49
N PHE A 110 -2.36 -2.93 -7.55
CA PHE A 110 -3.13 -4.18 -7.52
C PHE A 110 -4.03 -4.29 -8.76
N GLU A 111 -4.23 -5.54 -9.24
CA GLU A 111 -5.14 -5.78 -10.37
C GLU A 111 -6.60 -5.62 -9.94
N GLU A 112 -6.91 -6.08 -8.71
CA GLU A 112 -8.23 -6.00 -8.11
C GLU A 112 -8.17 -5.21 -6.81
N HIS A 113 -9.14 -4.35 -6.58
CA HIS A 113 -9.30 -3.64 -5.31
C HIS A 113 -10.77 -3.47 -4.98
N GLN A 114 -11.09 -3.60 -3.70
CA GLN A 114 -12.46 -3.43 -3.22
C GLN A 114 -12.47 -2.87 -1.80
N ALA A 115 -13.49 -2.09 -1.49
CA ALA A 115 -13.78 -1.67 -0.12
C ALA A 115 -14.80 -2.62 0.49
N VAL A 116 -14.50 -3.13 1.67
CA VAL A 116 -15.34 -4.09 2.40
C VAL A 116 -15.62 -3.52 3.79
N LYS A 117 -16.90 -3.52 4.18
CA LYS A 117 -17.28 -3.26 5.56
C LYS A 117 -17.56 -4.60 6.23
N PRO A 118 -16.76 -5.02 7.22
CA PRO A 118 -17.00 -6.27 7.93
C PRO A 118 -18.37 -6.28 8.61
N ALA A 119 -19.03 -7.43 8.66
CA ALA A 119 -20.32 -7.59 9.32
C ALA A 119 -20.28 -7.25 10.83
N SER A 120 -19.10 -7.41 11.45
CA SER A 120 -18.84 -7.03 12.85
C SER A 120 -18.66 -5.52 13.05
N SER A 121 -18.44 -4.73 11.98
CA SER A 121 -18.33 -3.28 12.08
C SER A 121 -19.71 -2.64 12.25
N ARG A 122 -19.83 -1.71 13.22
CA ARG A 122 -21.08 -0.97 13.46
C ARG A 122 -21.52 -0.23 12.20
N SER A 123 -22.81 -0.20 11.89
CA SER A 123 -23.37 0.48 10.71
C SER A 123 -22.95 1.95 10.62
N GLN A 124 -22.85 2.62 11.77
CA GLN A 124 -22.53 4.04 11.92
C GLN A 124 -21.02 4.34 11.84
N SER A 125 -20.14 3.32 11.94
CA SER A 125 -18.69 3.53 11.86
C SER A 125 -18.27 3.91 10.44
N ALA A 126 -17.38 4.91 10.33
CA ALA A 126 -16.76 5.30 9.08
C ALA A 126 -15.64 4.33 8.64
N GLU A 127 -15.29 3.37 9.48
CA GLU A 127 -14.28 2.35 9.21
C GLU A 127 -14.71 1.42 8.10
N ILE A 128 -13.81 1.21 7.16
CA ILE A 128 -13.91 0.20 6.11
C ILE A 128 -12.52 -0.42 5.91
N PHE A 129 -12.49 -1.60 5.33
CA PHE A 129 -11.24 -2.22 4.92
C PHE A 129 -11.12 -2.16 3.41
N VAL A 130 -9.94 -1.79 2.93
CA VAL A 130 -9.59 -1.89 1.51
C VAL A 130 -8.76 -3.14 1.33
N VAL A 131 -9.17 -3.95 0.36
CA VAL A 131 -8.50 -5.19 -0.04
C VAL A 131 -7.96 -5.00 -1.45
N GLY A 132 -6.63 -5.05 -1.59
CA GLY A 132 -5.95 -5.12 -2.89
C GLY A 132 -5.47 -6.54 -3.13
N ARG A 133 -5.83 -7.14 -4.26
CA ARG A 133 -5.43 -8.48 -4.66
C ARG A 133 -4.58 -8.43 -5.92
N ASN A 134 -3.80 -9.49 -6.10
CA ASN A 134 -2.94 -9.64 -7.26
C ASN A 134 -1.98 -8.46 -7.41
N TYR A 135 -1.08 -8.31 -6.41
CA TYR A 135 -0.03 -7.29 -6.45
C TYR A 135 0.77 -7.39 -7.75
N LYS A 136 0.83 -6.30 -8.50
CA LYS A 136 1.44 -6.24 -9.84
C LYS A 136 2.97 -6.36 -9.80
N ALA A 137 3.59 -6.02 -8.66
CA ALA A 137 5.05 -5.93 -8.47
C ALA A 137 5.73 -5.13 -9.60
N PRO A 138 5.39 -3.84 -9.78
CA PRO A 138 5.97 -3.04 -10.85
C PRO A 138 7.47 -2.87 -10.66
N ASP A 139 8.23 -2.86 -11.76
CA ASP A 139 9.69 -2.71 -11.74
C ASP A 139 10.14 -1.35 -11.21
N PHE A 140 9.29 -0.33 -11.36
CA PHE A 140 9.52 1.01 -10.85
C PHE A 140 8.30 1.53 -10.10
N ILE A 141 8.57 2.14 -8.94
CA ILE A 141 7.58 2.84 -8.12
C ILE A 141 8.05 4.28 -7.92
N ASP A 142 7.26 5.25 -8.38
CA ASP A 142 7.50 6.65 -8.01
C ASP A 142 7.19 6.81 -6.51
N SER A 143 8.25 7.06 -5.71
CA SER A 143 8.13 7.17 -4.25
C SER A 143 7.13 8.23 -3.81
N ARG A 144 6.91 9.27 -4.62
CA ARG A 144 5.95 10.35 -4.34
C ARG A 144 4.50 9.84 -4.26
N MET A 145 4.17 8.76 -4.97
CA MET A 145 2.84 8.13 -4.87
C MET A 145 2.55 7.56 -3.48
N LEU A 146 3.60 7.24 -2.72
CA LEU A 146 3.54 6.65 -1.38
C LEU A 146 3.88 7.67 -0.27
N GLU A 147 3.91 8.96 -0.62
CA GLU A 147 4.12 10.05 0.32
C GLU A 147 2.82 10.84 0.55
N PRO A 148 2.33 11.00 1.79
CA PRO A 148 1.06 11.68 2.08
C PRO A 148 0.96 13.07 1.45
N LYS A 149 2.05 13.85 1.48
CA LYS A 149 2.10 15.19 0.87
C LYS A 149 1.73 15.18 -0.61
N HIS A 150 2.13 14.16 -1.35
CA HIS A 150 1.89 14.07 -2.78
C HIS A 150 0.62 13.29 -3.11
N ALA A 151 0.31 12.27 -2.31
CA ALA A 151 -0.88 11.44 -2.54
C ALA A 151 -2.18 12.17 -2.19
N PHE A 152 -2.19 13.05 -1.16
CA PHE A 152 -3.40 13.67 -0.61
C PHE A 152 -3.55 15.17 -0.90
N GLN A 153 -2.47 15.94 -1.16
CA GLN A 153 -2.55 17.38 -1.39
C GLN A 153 -3.27 17.78 -2.69
N GLN A 154 -3.51 16.84 -3.60
CA GLN A 154 -4.18 17.12 -4.88
C GLN A 154 -5.70 17.27 -4.78
N ASN A 155 -6.29 17.17 -3.59
CA ASN A 155 -7.74 17.15 -3.37
C ASN A 155 -8.39 18.51 -3.05
N TYR A 156 -7.62 19.60 -2.99
CA TYR A 156 -8.22 20.92 -2.68
C TYR A 156 -8.92 21.59 -3.87
N ASP A 157 -8.71 21.06 -5.07
CA ASP A 157 -9.38 21.53 -6.29
C ASP A 157 -9.83 20.31 -7.12
N ILE A 158 -11.14 20.02 -7.09
CA ILE A 158 -11.71 18.80 -7.73
C ILE A 158 -11.46 18.79 -9.25
N GLU A 159 -11.45 19.96 -9.92
CA GLU A 159 -11.08 20.06 -11.34
C GLU A 159 -9.56 20.02 -11.56
N GLY A 160 -8.78 20.64 -10.70
CA GLY A 160 -7.32 20.61 -10.72
C GLY A 160 -6.78 19.25 -10.32
N ALA A 161 -7.41 18.54 -9.36
CA ALA A 161 -7.04 17.21 -8.93
C ALA A 161 -7.20 16.15 -10.04
N GLN A 162 -8.29 16.19 -10.80
CA GLN A 162 -8.47 15.30 -11.96
C GLN A 162 -7.42 15.56 -13.05
N LYS A 163 -7.05 16.82 -13.29
CA LYS A 163 -5.95 17.16 -14.21
C LYS A 163 -4.60 16.76 -13.65
N GLY A 164 -4.33 16.98 -12.37
CA GLY A 164 -3.09 16.58 -11.68
C GLY A 164 -2.91 15.07 -11.68
N LEU A 165 -3.94 14.31 -11.34
CA LEU A 165 -3.97 12.85 -11.38
C LEU A 165 -3.77 12.34 -12.82
N SER A 166 -4.38 13.00 -13.82
CA SER A 166 -4.18 12.68 -15.23
C SER A 166 -2.74 12.92 -15.70
N ILE A 167 -2.09 14.01 -15.24
CA ILE A 167 -0.68 14.30 -15.56
C ILE A 167 0.24 13.28 -14.88
N PHE A 168 -0.05 12.92 -13.62
CA PHE A 168 0.71 11.95 -12.86
C PHE A 168 0.59 10.56 -13.49
N HIS A 169 -0.62 10.15 -13.85
CA HIS A 169 -0.91 8.91 -14.55
C HIS A 169 -0.18 8.84 -15.91
N LYS A 170 -0.24 9.88 -16.71
CA LYS A 170 0.47 9.97 -17.99
C LYS A 170 1.99 9.88 -17.81
N LYS A 171 2.57 10.54 -16.80
CA LYS A 171 4.01 10.45 -16.50
C LYS A 171 4.40 9.04 -16.04
N TYR A 172 3.59 8.43 -15.20
CA TYR A 172 3.79 7.06 -14.71
C TYR A 172 3.71 6.03 -15.85
N GLU A 173 2.69 6.13 -16.72
CA GLU A 173 2.59 5.28 -17.91
C GLU A 173 3.75 5.49 -18.89
N GLN A 174 4.16 6.74 -19.13
CA GLN A 174 5.30 7.05 -20.00
C GLN A 174 6.61 6.49 -19.42
N HIS A 175 6.80 6.59 -18.10
CA HIS A 175 7.99 6.03 -17.44
C HIS A 175 8.03 4.51 -17.58
N ASN A 176 6.93 3.83 -17.29
CA ASN A 176 6.82 2.37 -17.45
C ASN A 176 6.98 1.93 -18.90
N LYS A 177 6.45 2.69 -19.86
CA LYS A 177 6.69 2.40 -21.29
C LYS A 177 8.16 2.51 -21.67
N ARG A 178 8.87 3.56 -21.19
CA ARG A 178 10.30 3.74 -21.45
C ARG A 178 11.15 2.64 -20.82
N HIS A 179 10.84 2.23 -19.59
CA HIS A 179 11.52 1.12 -18.93
C HIS A 179 11.31 -0.21 -19.65
N ARG A 180 10.08 -0.50 -20.07
CA ARG A 180 9.77 -1.70 -20.85
C ARG A 180 10.46 -1.69 -22.22
N GLN A 181 10.54 -0.52 -22.86
CA GLN A 181 11.25 -0.37 -24.13
C GLN A 181 12.75 -0.59 -23.94
N GLY A 182 13.38 0.05 -22.96
CA GLY A 182 14.80 -0.16 -22.66
C GLY A 182 15.14 -1.62 -22.36
N TYR A 183 14.30 -2.31 -21.58
CA TYR A 183 14.46 -3.73 -21.29
C TYR A 183 14.27 -4.63 -22.53
N ALA A 184 13.34 -4.27 -23.41
CA ALA A 184 13.14 -4.97 -24.66
C ALA A 184 14.31 -4.77 -25.63
N ASP A 185 14.85 -3.54 -25.68
CA ASP A 185 15.98 -3.20 -26.54
C ASP A 185 17.27 -3.91 -26.05
N ASP A 186 17.51 -3.96 -24.73
CA ASP A 186 18.63 -4.68 -24.11
C ASP A 186 18.59 -6.20 -24.39
N LEU A 187 17.37 -6.77 -24.50
CA LEU A 187 17.17 -8.19 -24.79
C LEU A 187 17.04 -8.47 -26.30
N GLY A 188 17.07 -7.46 -27.16
CA GLY A 188 16.82 -7.61 -28.62
C GLY A 188 15.43 -8.14 -28.93
N MET A 189 14.42 -7.86 -28.08
CA MET A 189 13.04 -8.39 -28.19
C MET A 189 12.05 -7.29 -28.52
N SER A 190 11.04 -7.58 -29.35
CA SER A 190 9.93 -6.63 -29.56
C SER A 190 8.98 -6.58 -28.36
N LEU A 191 8.41 -5.40 -28.06
CA LEU A 191 7.45 -5.19 -26.94
C LEU A 191 6.28 -6.17 -26.92
N SER A 192 5.86 -6.70 -28.08
CA SER A 192 4.79 -7.70 -28.18
C SER A 192 5.15 -9.07 -27.57
N ARG A 193 6.43 -9.35 -27.35
CA ARG A 193 6.91 -10.58 -26.69
C ARG A 193 7.11 -10.41 -25.18
N VAL A 194 7.44 -9.21 -24.72
CA VAL A 194 7.65 -8.91 -23.28
C VAL A 194 6.33 -8.93 -22.49
N ALA A 195 5.19 -8.70 -23.15
CA ALA A 195 3.86 -8.73 -22.52
C ALA A 195 3.26 -10.13 -22.34
N LYS A 196 3.95 -11.20 -22.78
CA LYS A 196 3.45 -12.59 -22.76
C LYS A 196 4.24 -13.54 -21.84
N VAL A 197 5.13 -13.00 -21.01
CA VAL A 197 5.89 -13.77 -20.01
C VAL A 197 5.37 -13.52 -18.60
#